data_1e1ccbc598a0b47ebc89db4b1405a053
#
_entry.id   1e1ccbc598a0b47ebc89db4b1405a053
#
_cell.length_a   1.000
_cell.length_b   1.000
_cell.length_c   1.000
_cell.angle_alpha   90.00
_cell.angle_beta   90.00
_cell.angle_gamma   90.00
#
_symmetry.space_group_name_H-M   'P 1'
#
loop_
_entity.id
_entity.type
_entity.pdbx_description
1 polymer ?
#
loop_
_entity_poly.entity_id
_entity_poly.type
_entity_poly.pdbx_seq_one_letter_code
_entity_poly.pdbx_strand_id
1 'polypeptide(L)'
;MTYTKSQMLLLGGILFLLLSCHSGTQETIRVEKIICHSICGDNYIIGGPREMALSDSILAVIDTKSDSMLLFFNVKAGKYLGRAGMRGQGPSEFTVLSSLESHSGSSFSFYDINKKTFYYTNSITGDDVRFFSAFRIDSGLPLEIHPMANGRFVAPGIYEKYRYCMLDSDGQVHSTFGEWPYRDEDEKKVSGIVRSQAYMFSIASSPSKTKFVAYLLSANMLSFYQLENDSLRLLKETILTYPDYKYRNNPTSYSGTSRNMPINYLCAACSEDYVYILYSGKTFRDCALASLSGDMIYVYNWNGDRIAIMRSDKILKKICLSEDEKTMYAIAYNPDPVLVQFSLPQWQ
;
A
#
# COMPACT_ATOMS: atom_id res chain seq x y z
N MET A 1 -51.90 -80.88 3.26
CA MET A 1 -51.69 -80.77 4.71
C MET A 1 -50.20 -80.79 4.97
N THR A 2 -49.74 -80.01 5.83
CA THR A 2 -48.44 -79.81 6.43
C THR A 2 -47.55 -78.73 5.84
N TYR A 3 -47.45 -77.68 6.61
CA TYR A 3 -46.60 -76.50 6.44
C TYR A 3 -45.14 -76.84 6.80
N THR A 4 -44.22 -76.35 6.06
CA THR A 4 -42.80 -76.18 6.44
C THR A 4 -42.36 -74.72 6.40
N LYS A 5 -41.93 -74.26 7.57
CA LYS A 5 -41.39 -72.93 7.81
C LYS A 5 -40.05 -72.76 7.11
N SER A 6 -39.94 -71.78 6.23
CA SER A 6 -38.67 -71.33 5.76
C SER A 6 -38.19 -70.13 6.56
N GLN A 7 -37.02 -70.28 7.17
CA GLN A 7 -36.36 -69.21 7.95
C GLN A 7 -35.75 -68.16 7.00
N MET A 8 -36.20 -66.99 7.13
CA MET A 8 -35.59 -65.78 6.44
C MET A 8 -34.51 -65.21 7.35
N LEU A 9 -33.25 -65.40 6.98
CA LEU A 9 -32.12 -64.68 7.58
C LEU A 9 -32.14 -63.23 7.10
N LEU A 10 -32.35 -62.29 7.99
CA LEU A 10 -32.13 -60.86 7.79
C LEU A 10 -30.65 -60.59 8.01
N LEU A 11 -29.90 -60.35 6.95
CA LEU A 11 -28.58 -59.70 7.02
C LEU A 11 -28.80 -58.19 7.20
N GLY A 12 -28.65 -57.71 8.41
CA GLY A 12 -28.58 -56.28 8.72
C GLY A 12 -27.23 -55.73 8.33
N GLY A 13 -27.18 -55.08 7.14
CA GLY A 13 -26.02 -54.29 6.71
C GLY A 13 -25.96 -52.98 7.51
N ILE A 14 -25.06 -52.90 8.50
CA ILE A 14 -24.74 -51.63 9.17
C ILE A 14 -23.91 -50.80 8.21
N LEU A 15 -24.56 -49.80 7.57
CA LEU A 15 -23.92 -48.77 6.77
C LEU A 15 -23.28 -47.75 7.73
N PHE A 16 -21.98 -47.90 8.02
CA PHE A 16 -21.20 -46.87 8.70
C PHE A 16 -21.04 -45.66 7.76
N LEU A 17 -21.90 -44.66 7.90
CA LEU A 17 -21.65 -43.31 7.37
C LEU A 17 -20.51 -42.70 8.18
N LEU A 18 -19.29 -42.77 7.65
CA LEU A 18 -18.18 -41.97 8.08
C LEU A 18 -18.50 -40.50 7.70
N LEU A 19 -19.17 -39.80 8.60
CA LEU A 19 -19.19 -38.33 8.59
C LEU A 19 -17.75 -37.89 8.90
N SER A 20 -16.96 -37.70 7.83
CA SER A 20 -15.71 -36.96 7.90
C SER A 20 -16.08 -35.51 8.22
N CYS A 21 -16.18 -35.16 9.48
CA CYS A 21 -16.06 -33.77 9.91
C CYS A 21 -14.68 -33.31 9.52
N HIS A 22 -14.57 -32.64 8.38
CA HIS A 22 -13.45 -31.71 8.12
C HIS A 22 -13.63 -30.60 9.15
N SER A 23 -13.07 -30.75 10.34
CA SER A 23 -12.76 -29.67 11.25
C SER A 23 -11.66 -28.84 10.55
N GLY A 24 -12.05 -27.93 9.69
CA GLY A 24 -11.16 -26.85 9.30
C GLY A 24 -10.72 -26.18 10.58
N THR A 25 -9.51 -26.45 11.03
CA THR A 25 -8.84 -25.67 12.05
C THR A 25 -8.84 -24.25 11.54
N GLN A 26 -9.72 -23.41 12.07
CA GLN A 26 -9.64 -21.97 11.91
C GLN A 26 -8.30 -21.59 12.54
N GLU A 27 -7.25 -21.45 11.71
CA GLU A 27 -5.97 -20.94 12.20
C GLU A 27 -6.24 -19.61 12.87
N THR A 28 -6.06 -19.59 14.18
CA THR A 28 -6.27 -18.38 14.99
C THR A 28 -5.20 -17.38 14.58
N ILE A 29 -5.59 -16.30 13.88
CA ILE A 29 -4.67 -15.26 13.43
C ILE A 29 -3.95 -14.71 14.68
N ARG A 30 -2.62 -14.77 14.66
CA ARG A 30 -1.76 -14.26 15.72
C ARG A 30 -1.95 -12.74 15.86
N VAL A 31 -2.19 -12.26 17.08
CA VAL A 31 -2.32 -10.83 17.39
C VAL A 31 -1.19 -10.41 18.32
N GLU A 32 -0.33 -9.50 17.85
CA GLU A 32 0.81 -8.95 18.59
C GLU A 32 0.57 -7.50 19.01
N LYS A 33 0.86 -7.19 20.26
CA LYS A 33 0.87 -5.81 20.76
C LYS A 33 2.25 -5.19 20.54
N ILE A 34 2.29 -3.99 20.02
CA ILE A 34 3.51 -3.24 19.78
C ILE A 34 3.50 -1.93 20.57
N ILE A 35 4.65 -1.58 21.12
CA ILE A 35 4.85 -0.33 21.91
C ILE A 35 5.73 0.61 21.10
N CYS A 36 5.23 1.78 20.82
CA CYS A 36 5.90 2.80 20.04
C CYS A 36 6.72 3.75 20.92
N HIS A 37 7.99 3.94 20.57
CA HIS A 37 8.91 4.87 21.23
C HIS A 37 9.20 6.06 20.34
N SER A 38 9.07 7.29 20.84
CA SER A 38 9.39 8.52 20.10
C SER A 38 10.88 8.63 19.85
N ILE A 39 11.26 9.12 18.68
CA ILE A 39 12.65 9.34 18.27
C ILE A 39 12.82 10.75 17.66
N CYS A 40 14.07 11.20 17.53
CA CYS A 40 14.46 12.49 16.90
C CYS A 40 14.03 13.77 17.65
N GLY A 41 13.61 13.66 18.92
CA GLY A 41 13.25 14.84 19.74
C GLY A 41 12.01 15.58 19.24
N ASP A 42 11.89 16.89 19.61
CA ASP A 42 10.67 17.69 19.37
C ASP A 42 10.94 18.95 18.51
N ASN A 43 12.12 19.07 17.91
CA ASN A 43 12.54 20.28 17.18
C ASN A 43 12.16 20.29 15.70
N TYR A 44 11.10 19.57 15.33
CA TYR A 44 10.55 19.54 13.99
C TYR A 44 9.01 19.54 14.01
N ILE A 45 8.42 19.91 12.88
CA ILE A 45 6.96 19.86 12.69
C ILE A 45 6.66 19.04 11.44
N ILE A 46 5.79 18.05 11.55
CA ILE A 46 5.21 17.31 10.44
C ILE A 46 3.74 17.73 10.32
N GLY A 47 3.40 18.42 9.24
CA GLY A 47 2.05 18.96 9.06
C GLY A 47 1.07 17.99 8.41
N GLY A 48 1.48 17.33 7.35
CA GLY A 48 0.66 16.42 6.56
C GLY A 48 1.47 15.31 5.91
N PRO A 49 1.89 14.28 6.68
CA PRO A 49 2.71 13.19 6.15
C PRO A 49 1.94 12.39 5.12
N ARG A 50 2.49 12.31 3.91
CA ARG A 50 1.91 11.55 2.79
C ARG A 50 2.60 10.20 2.61
N GLU A 51 3.92 10.19 2.57
CA GLU A 51 4.75 9.01 2.37
C GLU A 51 6.03 9.11 3.18
N MET A 52 6.66 7.98 3.43
CA MET A 52 7.96 7.91 4.08
C MET A 52 8.76 6.73 3.51
N ALA A 53 10.08 6.93 3.40
CA ALA A 53 11.03 5.94 2.93
C ALA A 53 12.33 6.03 3.73
N LEU A 54 12.99 4.89 3.92
CA LEU A 54 14.27 4.80 4.64
C LEU A 54 15.35 4.27 3.70
N SER A 55 16.49 4.94 3.67
CA SER A 55 17.73 4.49 3.02
C SER A 55 18.87 4.59 4.01
N ASP A 56 19.56 3.49 4.28
CA ASP A 56 20.60 3.37 5.32
C ASP A 56 20.06 3.83 6.70
N SER A 57 20.45 5.01 7.13
CA SER A 57 19.97 5.62 8.38
C SER A 57 19.14 6.90 8.17
N ILE A 58 18.93 7.28 6.91
CA ILE A 58 18.20 8.48 6.55
C ILE A 58 16.75 8.14 6.23
N LEU A 59 15.82 8.68 7.01
CA LEU A 59 14.40 8.62 6.77
C LEU A 59 13.96 9.91 6.08
N ALA A 60 13.33 9.78 4.91
CA ALA A 60 12.68 10.87 4.22
C ALA A 60 11.16 10.81 4.40
N VAL A 61 10.51 11.97 4.52
CA VAL A 61 9.05 12.10 4.66
C VAL A 61 8.55 13.17 3.68
N ILE A 62 7.55 12.85 2.87
CA ILE A 62 6.80 13.86 2.12
C ILE A 62 5.77 14.49 3.05
N ASP A 63 5.89 15.81 3.25
CA ASP A 63 4.95 16.63 4.03
C ASP A 63 4.14 17.56 3.10
N THR A 64 2.86 17.26 2.97
CA THR A 64 1.96 18.00 2.05
C THR A 64 1.48 19.35 2.58
N LYS A 65 1.75 19.69 3.85
CA LYS A 65 1.32 20.94 4.48
C LYS A 65 2.47 21.90 4.76
N SER A 66 3.69 21.57 4.37
CA SER A 66 4.86 22.42 4.54
C SER A 66 5.22 23.12 3.23
N ASP A 67 5.86 24.28 3.33
CA ASP A 67 6.45 25.00 2.17
C ASP A 67 7.65 24.24 1.61
N SER A 68 8.42 23.54 2.45
CA SER A 68 9.45 22.58 2.01
C SER A 68 8.90 21.17 2.19
N MET A 69 8.70 20.47 1.08
CA MET A 69 7.88 19.27 1.01
C MET A 69 8.58 17.98 1.47
N LEU A 70 9.90 17.98 1.61
CA LEU A 70 10.67 16.83 2.04
C LEU A 70 11.37 17.10 3.37
N LEU A 71 11.15 16.23 4.36
CA LEU A 71 11.85 16.25 5.64
C LEU A 71 12.81 15.07 5.69
N PHE A 72 13.96 15.28 6.34
CA PHE A 72 14.98 14.26 6.51
C PHE A 72 15.35 14.08 7.99
N PHE A 73 15.51 12.83 8.40
CA PHE A 73 15.88 12.44 9.76
C PHE A 73 16.99 11.40 9.68
N ASN A 74 18.01 11.50 10.55
CA ASN A 74 18.91 10.39 10.81
C ASN A 74 18.32 9.59 11.99
N VAL A 75 17.69 8.47 11.70
CA VAL A 75 16.99 7.65 12.71
C VAL A 75 17.96 6.93 13.64
N LYS A 76 19.18 6.62 13.19
CA LYS A 76 20.22 5.99 13.99
C LYS A 76 20.85 6.96 14.99
N ALA A 77 21.04 8.21 14.59
CA ALA A 77 21.52 9.28 15.45
C ALA A 77 20.39 9.94 16.29
N GLY A 78 19.12 9.61 16.00
CA GLY A 78 17.96 10.25 16.63
C GLY A 78 17.86 11.76 16.34
N LYS A 79 18.22 12.18 15.12
CA LYS A 79 18.37 13.61 14.80
C LYS A 79 17.53 14.02 13.59
N TYR A 80 16.81 15.12 13.71
CA TYR A 80 16.24 15.83 12.57
C TYR A 80 17.36 16.54 11.80
N LEU A 81 17.41 16.38 10.47
CA LEU A 81 18.46 16.92 9.60
C LEU A 81 18.05 18.21 8.91
N GLY A 82 16.78 18.37 8.54
CA GLY A 82 16.33 19.54 7.82
C GLY A 82 15.21 19.25 6.81
N ARG A 83 14.94 20.24 5.97
CA ARG A 83 13.91 20.21 4.93
C ARG A 83 14.49 20.62 3.59
N ALA A 84 13.90 20.10 2.50
CA ALA A 84 14.22 20.50 1.15
C ALA A 84 12.98 20.43 0.23
N GLY A 85 13.15 20.88 -1.01
CA GLY A 85 12.09 20.79 -2.03
C GLY A 85 10.98 21.81 -1.77
N MET A 86 11.25 23.09 -2.04
CA MET A 86 10.26 24.16 -1.90
C MET A 86 9.03 23.92 -2.77
N ARG A 87 7.89 24.33 -2.26
CA ARG A 87 6.63 24.31 -3.01
C ARG A 87 6.59 25.43 -4.03
N GLY A 88 6.31 25.08 -5.29
CA GLY A 88 6.19 26.06 -6.37
C GLY A 88 6.31 25.47 -7.77
N GLN A 89 6.49 26.33 -8.77
CA GLN A 89 6.57 25.98 -10.19
C GLN A 89 7.99 26.10 -10.77
N GLY A 90 8.93 26.62 -10.02
CA GLY A 90 10.33 26.83 -10.45
C GLY A 90 11.08 25.51 -10.70
N PRO A 91 12.33 25.59 -11.23
CA PRO A 91 13.10 24.40 -11.62
C PRO A 91 13.39 23.40 -10.48
N SER A 92 13.63 23.91 -9.26
CA SER A 92 13.89 23.11 -8.05
C SER A 92 12.74 23.15 -7.03
N GLU A 93 11.56 23.57 -7.48
CA GLU A 93 10.34 23.59 -6.69
C GLU A 93 9.43 22.42 -7.09
N PHE A 94 8.49 22.06 -6.24
CA PHE A 94 7.62 20.90 -6.45
C PHE A 94 6.17 21.25 -6.14
N THR A 95 5.24 20.49 -6.71
CA THR A 95 3.80 20.77 -6.59
C THR A 95 3.04 19.69 -5.82
N VAL A 96 3.04 18.46 -6.32
CA VAL A 96 2.36 17.30 -5.69
C VAL A 96 3.27 16.10 -5.80
N LEU A 97 3.95 15.78 -4.71
CA LEU A 97 4.88 14.64 -4.66
C LEU A 97 4.17 13.34 -4.31
N SER A 98 4.61 12.25 -4.93
CA SER A 98 4.21 10.87 -4.67
C SER A 98 5.36 9.90 -4.96
N SER A 99 5.18 8.62 -4.63
CA SER A 99 6.12 7.53 -4.93
C SER A 99 7.51 7.79 -4.37
N LEU A 100 7.57 8.13 -3.08
CA LEU A 100 8.85 8.27 -2.40
C LEU A 100 9.50 6.90 -2.22
N GLU A 101 10.60 6.66 -2.92
CA GLU A 101 11.35 5.42 -2.89
C GLU A 101 12.77 5.64 -2.40
N SER A 102 13.30 4.67 -1.65
CA SER A 102 14.69 4.66 -1.19
C SER A 102 15.61 3.97 -2.19
N HIS A 103 16.85 4.47 -2.28
CA HIS A 103 17.94 3.86 -3.03
C HIS A 103 19.18 3.75 -2.13
N SER A 104 20.12 2.88 -2.48
CA SER A 104 21.40 2.75 -1.75
C SER A 104 22.13 4.09 -1.65
N GLY A 105 22.89 4.27 -0.57
CA GLY A 105 23.70 5.47 -0.36
C GLY A 105 22.89 6.69 0.08
N SER A 106 21.83 6.47 0.88
CA SER A 106 21.03 7.55 1.47
C SER A 106 20.41 8.49 0.44
N SER A 107 20.01 7.96 -0.71
CA SER A 107 19.36 8.71 -1.79
C SER A 107 17.91 8.27 -1.99
N PHE A 108 17.13 9.13 -2.64
CA PHE A 108 15.69 8.92 -2.82
C PHE A 108 15.25 9.26 -4.23
N SER A 109 14.14 8.69 -4.65
CA SER A 109 13.40 9.14 -5.83
C SER A 109 11.96 9.44 -5.48
N PHE A 110 11.31 10.26 -6.29
CA PHE A 110 9.91 10.62 -6.16
C PHE A 110 9.35 11.16 -7.49
N TYR A 111 8.04 11.20 -7.58
CA TYR A 111 7.32 11.69 -8.73
C TYR A 111 6.54 12.97 -8.40
N ASP A 112 6.67 14.02 -9.21
CA ASP A 112 5.79 15.20 -9.16
C ASP A 112 4.66 15.01 -10.17
N ILE A 113 3.45 14.76 -9.67
CA ILE A 113 2.26 14.43 -10.46
C ILE A 113 1.91 15.55 -11.45
N ASN A 114 1.95 16.82 -11.02
CA ASN A 114 1.55 17.95 -11.88
C ASN A 114 2.63 18.30 -12.89
N LYS A 115 3.90 18.19 -12.50
CA LYS A 115 5.03 18.37 -13.44
C LYS A 115 5.22 17.17 -14.35
N LYS A 116 4.59 16.04 -14.02
CA LYS A 116 4.75 14.76 -14.71
C LYS A 116 6.21 14.32 -14.81
N THR A 117 7.01 14.60 -13.80
CA THR A 117 8.46 14.39 -13.83
C THR A 117 8.90 13.53 -12.66
N PHE A 118 9.72 12.54 -12.93
CA PHE A 118 10.35 11.67 -11.96
C PHE A 118 11.74 12.22 -11.61
N TYR A 119 12.06 12.28 -10.30
CA TYR A 119 13.26 12.90 -9.78
C TYR A 119 14.05 11.93 -8.90
N TYR A 120 15.36 12.16 -8.85
CA TYR A 120 16.27 11.58 -7.85
C TYR A 120 16.90 12.68 -7.00
N THR A 121 17.32 12.32 -5.76
CA THR A 121 18.20 13.16 -4.95
C THR A 121 19.65 12.67 -5.07
N ASN A 122 20.63 13.55 -4.69
CA ASN A 122 21.94 13.07 -4.29
C ASN A 122 21.86 12.27 -2.99
N SER A 123 23.00 11.71 -2.53
CA SER A 123 23.11 11.18 -1.17
C SER A 123 22.90 12.29 -0.15
N ILE A 124 22.06 12.03 0.83
CA ILE A 124 21.71 12.98 1.90
C ILE A 124 22.70 12.78 3.03
N THR A 125 23.67 13.68 3.16
CA THR A 125 24.69 13.67 4.21
C THR A 125 24.58 14.84 5.19
N GLY A 126 23.69 15.79 4.90
CA GLY A 126 23.45 17.02 5.66
C GLY A 126 22.41 17.89 4.96
N ASP A 127 22.63 19.19 4.95
CA ASP A 127 21.69 20.18 4.43
C ASP A 127 21.75 20.35 2.89
N ASP A 128 22.78 19.82 2.20
CA ASP A 128 22.93 19.93 0.74
C ASP A 128 22.12 18.86 0.01
N VAL A 129 20.86 19.15 -0.21
CA VAL A 129 19.94 18.28 -0.97
C VAL A 129 19.76 18.84 -2.38
N ARG A 130 20.16 18.05 -3.38
CA ARG A 130 20.03 18.38 -4.81
C ARG A 130 19.05 17.42 -5.47
N PHE A 131 18.35 17.94 -6.47
CA PHE A 131 17.33 17.19 -7.20
C PHE A 131 17.71 17.10 -8.68
N PHE A 132 17.56 15.90 -9.24
CA PHE A 132 17.87 15.60 -10.64
C PHE A 132 16.62 15.03 -11.30
N SER A 133 16.16 15.64 -12.38
CA SER A 133 15.10 15.07 -13.21
C SER A 133 15.64 13.87 -13.98
N ALA A 134 14.96 12.73 -13.91
CA ALA A 134 15.31 11.54 -14.67
C ALA A 134 14.59 11.51 -16.02
N PHE A 135 13.26 11.59 -15.97
CA PHE A 135 12.42 11.61 -17.17
C PHE A 135 11.09 12.33 -16.90
N ARG A 136 10.40 12.64 -17.98
CA ARG A 136 9.07 13.24 -17.96
C ARG A 136 8.08 12.33 -18.67
N ILE A 137 6.85 12.25 -18.15
CA ILE A 137 5.75 11.49 -18.75
C ILE A 137 5.00 12.39 -19.74
N ASP A 138 5.00 12.01 -21.00
CA ASP A 138 4.32 12.77 -22.04
C ASP A 138 2.86 12.36 -22.23
N SER A 139 2.51 11.11 -21.92
CA SER A 139 1.17 10.54 -22.13
C SER A 139 0.59 9.91 -20.88
N GLY A 140 -0.74 9.93 -20.77
CA GLY A 140 -1.46 9.39 -19.63
C GLY A 140 -1.41 10.27 -18.38
N LEU A 141 -1.97 9.75 -17.30
CA LEU A 141 -1.99 10.41 -16.00
C LEU A 141 -1.64 9.39 -14.89
N PRO A 142 -0.36 8.99 -14.78
CA PRO A 142 0.10 8.25 -13.62
C PRO A 142 -0.05 9.11 -12.36
N LEU A 143 -0.44 8.47 -11.27
CA LEU A 143 -0.52 9.09 -9.94
C LEU A 143 0.64 8.67 -9.05
N GLU A 144 1.22 7.51 -9.35
CA GLU A 144 2.42 6.98 -8.71
C GLU A 144 3.32 6.36 -9.79
N ILE A 145 4.63 6.29 -9.51
CA ILE A 145 5.63 5.62 -10.36
C ILE A 145 6.62 4.89 -9.45
N HIS A 146 6.68 3.57 -9.57
CA HIS A 146 7.53 2.72 -8.72
C HIS A 146 8.55 1.96 -9.56
N PRO A 147 9.86 2.01 -9.20
CA PRO A 147 10.89 1.28 -9.91
C PRO A 147 10.73 -0.24 -9.75
N MET A 148 11.16 -0.98 -10.77
CA MET A 148 11.18 -2.44 -10.85
C MET A 148 12.61 -2.95 -11.04
N ALA A 149 12.86 -4.21 -10.65
CA ALA A 149 14.21 -4.81 -10.72
C ALA A 149 14.79 -4.88 -12.13
N ASN A 150 13.95 -4.89 -13.18
CA ASN A 150 14.37 -4.94 -14.58
C ASN A 150 14.68 -3.56 -15.20
N GLY A 151 14.80 -2.51 -14.38
CA GLY A 151 15.08 -1.14 -14.82
C GLY A 151 13.87 -0.41 -15.42
N ARG A 152 12.67 -0.99 -15.33
CA ARG A 152 11.41 -0.38 -15.71
C ARG A 152 10.67 0.16 -14.51
N PHE A 153 9.49 0.76 -14.76
CA PHE A 153 8.63 1.31 -13.72
C PHE A 153 7.21 0.81 -13.89
N VAL A 154 6.52 0.56 -12.78
CA VAL A 154 5.08 0.35 -12.76
C VAL A 154 4.39 1.63 -12.30
N ALA A 155 3.35 2.04 -13.02
CA ALA A 155 2.66 3.30 -12.81
C ALA A 155 1.14 3.10 -12.73
N PRO A 156 0.55 3.02 -11.52
CA PRO A 156 -0.88 3.16 -11.34
C PRO A 156 -1.33 4.59 -11.65
N GLY A 157 -2.55 4.73 -12.15
CA GLY A 157 -3.02 6.07 -12.54
C GLY A 157 -4.45 6.09 -13.04
N ILE A 158 -4.80 7.18 -13.71
CA ILE A 158 -6.12 7.38 -14.31
C ILE A 158 -6.06 6.98 -15.78
N TYR A 159 -6.57 5.79 -16.09
CA TYR A 159 -6.55 5.21 -17.43
C TYR A 159 -7.93 4.66 -17.83
N GLU A 160 -8.25 4.70 -19.12
CA GLU A 160 -9.56 4.21 -19.61
C GLU A 160 -9.65 2.69 -19.60
N LYS A 161 -8.61 1.97 -20.02
CA LYS A 161 -8.69 0.54 -20.34
C LYS A 161 -7.98 -0.40 -19.35
N TYR A 162 -7.05 0.12 -18.55
CA TYR A 162 -6.16 -0.69 -17.72
C TYR A 162 -5.87 -0.01 -16.38
N ARG A 163 -5.41 -0.77 -15.38
CA ARG A 163 -5.05 -0.23 -14.05
C ARG A 163 -3.63 0.34 -14.03
N TYR A 164 -2.72 -0.23 -14.79
CA TYR A 164 -1.29 0.04 -14.70
C TYR A 164 -0.66 0.22 -16.07
N CYS A 165 0.25 1.18 -16.18
CA CYS A 165 1.25 1.25 -17.21
C CYS A 165 2.58 0.67 -16.70
N MET A 166 3.31 0.01 -17.58
CA MET A 166 4.73 -0.23 -17.42
C MET A 166 5.48 0.78 -18.29
N LEU A 167 6.42 1.51 -17.68
CA LEU A 167 7.23 2.51 -18.35
C LEU A 167 8.66 1.99 -18.50
N ASP A 168 9.34 2.42 -19.56
CA ASP A 168 10.77 2.22 -19.72
C ASP A 168 11.61 3.28 -18.94
N SER A 169 12.93 3.22 -19.07
CA SER A 169 13.86 4.12 -18.41
C SER A 169 13.70 5.59 -18.80
N ASP A 170 13.09 5.86 -19.95
CA ASP A 170 12.86 7.22 -20.49
C ASP A 170 11.45 7.73 -20.19
N GLY A 171 10.65 6.91 -19.44
CA GLY A 171 9.28 7.25 -19.07
C GLY A 171 8.26 7.02 -20.18
N GLN A 172 8.62 6.30 -21.25
CA GLN A 172 7.69 5.97 -22.32
C GLN A 172 6.89 4.71 -21.96
N VAL A 173 5.64 4.65 -22.42
CA VAL A 173 4.78 3.48 -22.16
C VAL A 173 5.30 2.28 -22.94
N HIS A 174 5.80 1.28 -22.21
CA HIS A 174 6.24 0.01 -22.75
C HIS A 174 5.08 -0.98 -22.96
N SER A 175 4.24 -1.12 -21.93
CA SER A 175 3.05 -1.99 -21.96
C SER A 175 2.00 -1.54 -20.94
N THR A 176 0.82 -2.14 -21.00
CA THR A 176 -0.30 -1.85 -20.09
C THR A 176 -0.93 -3.15 -19.63
N PHE A 177 -1.44 -3.19 -18.40
CA PHE A 177 -2.01 -4.41 -17.84
C PHE A 177 -3.02 -4.13 -16.72
N GLY A 178 -3.75 -5.18 -16.31
CA GLY A 178 -4.75 -5.17 -15.26
C GLY A 178 -6.06 -4.51 -15.71
N GLU A 179 -7.12 -5.28 -15.78
CA GLU A 179 -8.47 -4.76 -16.03
C GLU A 179 -9.01 -4.06 -14.79
N TRP A 180 -9.82 -3.02 -14.98
CA TRP A 180 -10.52 -2.39 -13.87
C TRP A 180 -11.52 -3.37 -13.26
N PRO A 181 -11.51 -3.57 -11.92
CA PRO A 181 -12.54 -4.35 -11.27
C PRO A 181 -13.90 -3.68 -11.41
N TYR A 182 -14.95 -4.46 -11.26
CA TYR A 182 -16.32 -3.99 -11.23
C TYR A 182 -17.12 -4.86 -10.25
N ARG A 183 -18.08 -4.25 -9.58
CA ARG A 183 -18.93 -4.92 -8.60
C ARG A 183 -20.04 -5.76 -9.28
N ASP A 184 -20.58 -5.23 -10.38
CA ASP A 184 -21.69 -5.81 -11.12
C ASP A 184 -21.67 -5.39 -12.60
N GLU A 185 -22.55 -5.96 -13.41
CA GLU A 185 -22.61 -5.70 -14.85
C GLU A 185 -23.01 -4.25 -15.20
N ASP A 186 -23.64 -3.51 -14.29
CA ASP A 186 -23.96 -2.10 -14.51
C ASP A 186 -22.73 -1.23 -14.29
N GLU A 187 -21.94 -1.50 -13.26
CA GLU A 187 -20.66 -0.82 -13.04
C GLU A 187 -19.65 -1.11 -14.17
N LYS A 188 -19.70 -2.29 -14.76
CA LYS A 188 -18.85 -2.65 -15.92
C LYS A 188 -19.05 -1.72 -17.13
N LYS A 189 -20.24 -1.15 -17.28
CA LYS A 189 -20.61 -0.19 -18.34
C LYS A 189 -20.08 1.23 -18.06
N VAL A 190 -19.66 1.51 -16.83
CA VAL A 190 -19.09 2.80 -16.44
C VAL A 190 -17.70 2.95 -17.08
N SER A 191 -17.37 4.15 -17.58
CA SER A 191 -16.07 4.38 -18.23
C SER A 191 -14.90 4.06 -17.29
N GLY A 192 -13.79 3.59 -17.85
CA GLY A 192 -12.59 3.30 -17.09
C GLY A 192 -12.03 4.52 -16.38
N ILE A 193 -12.16 5.72 -16.94
CA ILE A 193 -11.76 6.98 -16.29
C ILE A 193 -12.53 7.18 -14.97
N VAL A 194 -13.83 6.91 -14.93
CA VAL A 194 -14.61 7.01 -13.69
C VAL A 194 -14.24 5.91 -12.71
N ARG A 195 -14.10 4.67 -13.20
CA ARG A 195 -13.67 3.54 -12.36
C ARG A 195 -12.27 3.76 -11.81
N SER A 196 -11.32 4.27 -12.59
CA SER A 196 -9.97 4.55 -12.12
C SER A 196 -9.93 5.52 -10.94
N GLN A 197 -10.81 6.50 -10.90
CA GLN A 197 -10.92 7.45 -9.79
C GLN A 197 -11.55 6.82 -8.53
N ALA A 198 -12.45 5.85 -8.69
CA ALA A 198 -13.05 5.11 -7.58
C ALA A 198 -12.11 4.01 -7.02
N TYR A 199 -11.40 3.34 -7.93
CA TYR A 199 -10.47 2.24 -7.66
C TYR A 199 -9.00 2.70 -7.73
N MET A 200 -8.69 3.83 -7.10
CA MET A 200 -7.34 4.40 -7.08
C MET A 200 -6.42 3.55 -6.20
N PHE A 201 -5.69 2.62 -6.83
CA PHE A 201 -4.74 1.77 -6.15
C PHE A 201 -3.43 2.50 -5.88
N SER A 202 -2.87 2.28 -4.69
CA SER A 202 -1.47 2.55 -4.37
C SER A 202 -0.66 1.25 -4.43
N ILE A 203 0.63 1.37 -4.69
CA ILE A 203 1.56 0.23 -4.81
C ILE A 203 2.65 0.34 -3.74
N ALA A 204 3.07 -0.82 -3.21
CA ALA A 204 4.33 -0.98 -2.50
C ALA A 204 5.07 -2.22 -3.03
N SER A 205 6.39 -2.22 -2.94
CA SER A 205 7.25 -3.26 -3.49
C SER A 205 8.16 -3.89 -2.44
N SER A 206 8.58 -5.15 -2.68
CA SER A 206 9.70 -5.74 -1.94
C SER A 206 10.98 -4.92 -2.13
N PRO A 207 11.97 -5.00 -1.22
CA PRO A 207 13.26 -4.36 -1.39
C PRO A 207 13.95 -4.72 -2.71
N SER A 208 13.86 -5.99 -3.14
CA SER A 208 14.37 -6.47 -4.44
C SER A 208 13.63 -5.92 -5.66
N LYS A 209 12.51 -5.20 -5.48
CA LYS A 209 11.67 -4.68 -6.58
C LYS A 209 11.15 -5.76 -7.55
N THR A 210 11.00 -6.98 -7.06
CA THR A 210 10.50 -8.14 -7.83
C THR A 210 9.08 -8.53 -7.47
N LYS A 211 8.59 -8.13 -6.30
CA LYS A 211 7.24 -8.39 -5.81
C LYS A 211 6.54 -7.08 -5.51
N PHE A 212 5.25 -7.01 -5.78
CA PHE A 212 4.44 -5.80 -5.63
C PHE A 212 3.09 -6.14 -5.00
N VAL A 213 2.64 -5.28 -4.10
CA VAL A 213 1.27 -5.31 -3.59
C VAL A 213 0.56 -4.03 -3.99
N ALA A 214 -0.61 -4.17 -4.61
CA ALA A 214 -1.51 -3.05 -4.85
C ALA A 214 -2.64 -3.10 -3.81
N TYR A 215 -2.94 -1.97 -3.20
CA TYR A 215 -3.93 -1.84 -2.15
C TYR A 215 -4.81 -0.62 -2.35
N LEU A 216 -6.03 -0.68 -1.83
CA LEU A 216 -7.04 0.34 -2.05
C LEU A 216 -7.48 0.99 -0.74
N LEU A 217 -7.44 2.33 -0.70
CA LEU A 217 -7.93 3.10 0.44
C LEU A 217 -9.46 2.99 0.60
N SER A 218 -10.18 3.03 -0.51
CA SER A 218 -11.64 3.12 -0.58
C SER A 218 -12.36 1.77 -0.51
N ALA A 219 -11.65 0.65 -0.50
CA ALA A 219 -12.24 -0.68 -0.37
C ALA A 219 -11.24 -1.68 0.18
N ASN A 220 -11.73 -2.82 0.66
CA ASN A 220 -10.89 -3.91 1.13
C ASN A 220 -10.48 -4.78 -0.08
N MET A 221 -9.49 -4.28 -0.84
CA MET A 221 -8.94 -4.91 -2.04
C MET A 221 -7.42 -4.94 -1.96
N LEU A 222 -6.85 -6.12 -2.22
CA LEU A 222 -5.40 -6.37 -2.31
C LEU A 222 -5.11 -7.21 -3.54
N SER A 223 -4.07 -6.84 -4.27
CA SER A 223 -3.56 -7.63 -5.41
C SER A 223 -2.06 -7.79 -5.27
N PHE A 224 -1.58 -9.03 -5.26
CA PHE A 224 -0.17 -9.40 -5.12
C PHE A 224 0.37 -9.80 -6.49
N TYR A 225 1.53 -9.26 -6.84
CA TYR A 225 2.17 -9.47 -8.15
C TYR A 225 3.62 -9.92 -7.98
N GLN A 226 4.08 -10.70 -8.94
CA GLN A 226 5.48 -11.08 -9.13
C GLN A 226 5.96 -10.58 -10.49
N LEU A 227 7.13 -9.95 -10.52
CA LEU A 227 7.82 -9.62 -11.77
C LEU A 227 8.33 -10.91 -12.42
N GLU A 228 7.89 -11.16 -13.64
CA GLU A 228 8.34 -12.28 -14.48
C GLU A 228 8.78 -11.73 -15.84
N ASN A 229 10.07 -11.81 -16.12
CA ASN A 229 10.67 -11.20 -17.31
C ASN A 229 10.28 -9.71 -17.42
N ASP A 230 9.44 -9.39 -18.40
CA ASP A 230 9.03 -8.02 -18.71
C ASP A 230 7.55 -7.74 -18.37
N SER A 231 6.95 -8.53 -17.48
CA SER A 231 5.56 -8.37 -17.08
C SER A 231 5.34 -8.63 -15.59
N LEU A 232 4.23 -8.14 -15.05
CA LEU A 232 3.78 -8.44 -13.70
C LEU A 232 2.71 -9.53 -13.75
N ARG A 233 3.02 -10.71 -13.22
CA ARG A 233 2.05 -11.79 -13.05
C ARG A 233 1.28 -11.60 -11.75
N LEU A 234 -0.04 -11.61 -11.84
CA LEU A 234 -0.92 -11.61 -10.66
C LEU A 234 -0.79 -12.97 -9.94
N LEU A 235 -0.40 -12.94 -8.67
CA LEU A 235 -0.33 -14.11 -7.80
C LEU A 235 -1.68 -14.37 -7.12
N LYS A 236 -2.24 -13.31 -6.53
CA LYS A 236 -3.52 -13.37 -5.81
C LYS A 236 -4.21 -12.00 -5.83
N GLU A 237 -5.50 -12.02 -6.02
CA GLU A 237 -6.35 -10.84 -5.78
C GLU A 237 -7.43 -11.21 -4.74
N THR A 238 -7.59 -10.35 -3.75
CA THR A 238 -8.62 -10.48 -2.71
C THR A 238 -9.50 -9.26 -2.78
N ILE A 239 -10.80 -9.47 -2.99
CA ILE A 239 -11.82 -8.42 -3.03
C ILE A 239 -12.86 -8.78 -1.98
N LEU A 240 -12.87 -8.08 -0.84
CA LEU A 240 -13.87 -8.26 0.21
C LEU A 240 -14.98 -7.21 0.16
N THR A 241 -14.65 -6.01 -0.28
CA THR A 241 -15.62 -4.93 -0.51
C THR A 241 -15.26 -4.14 -1.75
N TYR A 242 -16.23 -3.45 -2.32
CA TYR A 242 -16.08 -2.55 -3.47
C TYR A 242 -16.20 -1.10 -3.02
N PRO A 243 -15.60 -0.12 -3.74
CA PRO A 243 -15.81 1.29 -3.47
C PRO A 243 -17.29 1.67 -3.59
N ASP A 244 -17.80 2.44 -2.62
CA ASP A 244 -19.11 3.08 -2.72
C ASP A 244 -18.91 4.50 -3.27
N TYR A 245 -19.22 4.70 -4.55
CA TYR A 245 -19.03 5.96 -5.25
C TYR A 245 -20.22 6.31 -6.13
N LYS A 246 -20.29 7.59 -6.50
CA LYS A 246 -21.31 8.13 -7.39
C LYS A 246 -20.67 8.68 -8.66
N TYR A 247 -21.38 8.54 -9.75
CA TYR A 247 -21.06 9.16 -11.04
C TYR A 247 -22.33 9.79 -11.63
N ARG A 248 -22.16 10.77 -12.49
CA ARG A 248 -23.28 11.38 -13.21
C ARG A 248 -23.61 10.55 -14.45
N ASN A 249 -24.83 10.72 -15.01
CA ASN A 249 -25.28 10.03 -16.23
C ASN A 249 -24.38 10.26 -17.45
N ASN A 250 -23.48 11.22 -17.40
CA ASN A 250 -22.33 11.28 -18.30
C ASN A 250 -21.24 10.36 -17.73
N PRO A 251 -20.91 9.22 -18.38
CA PRO A 251 -19.97 8.20 -17.86
C PRO A 251 -18.53 8.71 -17.66
N THR A 252 -18.25 9.97 -17.97
CA THR A 252 -16.94 10.61 -17.81
C THR A 252 -16.80 11.44 -16.53
N SER A 253 -17.85 11.59 -15.72
CA SER A 253 -17.84 12.44 -14.52
C SER A 253 -17.98 11.65 -13.23
N TYR A 254 -16.84 11.46 -12.54
CA TYR A 254 -16.80 10.98 -11.16
C TYR A 254 -17.26 12.08 -10.19
N SER A 255 -18.10 11.75 -9.21
CA SER A 255 -18.64 12.73 -8.28
C SER A 255 -18.26 12.51 -6.82
N GLY A 256 -17.44 11.52 -6.54
CA GLY A 256 -16.85 11.25 -5.23
C GLY A 256 -17.28 9.94 -4.59
N THR A 257 -16.54 9.51 -3.56
CA THR A 257 -16.85 8.36 -2.73
C THR A 257 -17.81 8.71 -1.60
N SER A 258 -18.53 7.71 -1.12
CA SER A 258 -19.42 7.84 0.03
C SER A 258 -18.62 8.12 1.31
N ARG A 259 -19.08 9.07 2.12
CA ARG A 259 -18.48 9.36 3.44
C ARG A 259 -18.77 8.26 4.48
N ASN A 260 -19.72 7.36 4.20
CA ASN A 260 -20.06 6.21 5.05
C ASN A 260 -19.18 4.99 4.78
N MET A 261 -18.42 5.01 3.69
CA MET A 261 -17.53 3.92 3.34
C MET A 261 -16.35 3.88 4.30
N PRO A 262 -15.98 2.70 4.83
CA PRO A 262 -14.77 2.57 5.63
C PRO A 262 -13.52 2.91 4.83
N ILE A 263 -12.62 3.64 5.43
CA ILE A 263 -11.24 3.78 4.97
C ILE A 263 -10.51 2.49 5.34
N ASN A 264 -9.90 1.85 4.36
CA ASN A 264 -9.27 0.53 4.55
C ASN A 264 -7.75 0.65 4.70
N TYR A 265 -7.01 0.47 3.62
CA TYR A 265 -5.55 0.39 3.65
C TYR A 265 -4.92 1.76 3.44
N LEU A 266 -4.16 2.22 4.43
CA LEU A 266 -3.62 3.58 4.49
C LEU A 266 -2.24 3.70 3.83
N CYS A 267 -1.41 2.70 4.01
CA CYS A 267 -0.08 2.55 3.40
C CYS A 267 0.44 1.13 3.66
N ALA A 268 1.46 0.74 2.90
CA ALA A 268 2.14 -0.53 3.07
C ALA A 268 3.66 -0.30 3.20
N ALA A 269 4.32 -1.19 3.96
CA ALA A 269 5.76 -1.38 3.99
C ALA A 269 6.06 -2.86 3.73
N CYS A 270 7.10 -3.17 2.97
CA CYS A 270 7.36 -4.52 2.52
C CYS A 270 8.78 -4.97 2.88
N SER A 271 8.91 -6.24 3.25
CA SER A 271 10.16 -6.98 3.29
C SER A 271 10.23 -7.97 2.13
N GLU A 272 11.31 -8.76 2.05
CA GLU A 272 11.38 -9.83 1.05
C GLU A 272 10.35 -10.93 1.29
N ASP A 273 9.93 -11.14 2.53
CA ASP A 273 9.04 -12.23 2.91
C ASP A 273 7.62 -11.76 3.26
N TYR A 274 7.44 -10.50 3.71
CA TYR A 274 6.18 -10.04 4.28
C TYR A 274 5.76 -8.66 3.77
N VAL A 275 4.44 -8.45 3.81
CA VAL A 275 3.78 -7.19 3.52
C VAL A 275 3.05 -6.70 4.77
N TYR A 276 3.39 -5.52 5.24
CA TYR A 276 2.79 -4.86 6.40
C TYR A 276 1.88 -3.75 5.92
N ILE A 277 0.59 -3.84 6.21
CA ILE A 277 -0.40 -2.87 5.73
C ILE A 277 -1.11 -2.20 6.91
N LEU A 278 -0.94 -0.90 7.05
CA LEU A 278 -1.66 -0.11 8.06
C LEU A 278 -3.13 0.01 7.65
N TYR A 279 -4.02 -0.38 8.57
CA TYR A 279 -5.45 -0.44 8.37
C TYR A 279 -6.20 0.53 9.29
N SER A 280 -7.25 1.17 8.78
CA SER A 280 -8.10 2.07 9.56
C SER A 280 -9.41 1.43 10.01
N GLY A 281 -10.26 1.02 9.10
CA GLY A 281 -11.63 0.54 9.35
C GLY A 281 -12.64 1.61 9.76
N LYS A 282 -12.24 2.88 9.86
CA LYS A 282 -13.07 4.02 10.26
C LYS A 282 -13.75 4.68 9.06
N THR A 283 -14.93 5.26 9.24
CA THR A 283 -15.59 6.05 8.19
C THR A 283 -15.21 7.52 8.28
N PHE A 284 -15.23 8.23 7.15
CA PHE A 284 -15.03 9.68 7.17
C PHE A 284 -16.20 10.41 7.84
N ARG A 285 -17.41 9.84 7.81
CA ARG A 285 -18.58 10.39 8.49
C ARG A 285 -18.37 10.47 9.99
N ASP A 286 -17.87 9.40 10.61
CA ASP A 286 -17.78 9.29 12.07
C ASP A 286 -16.51 9.91 12.63
N CYS A 287 -15.42 9.87 11.89
CA CYS A 287 -14.09 10.21 12.36
C CYS A 287 -13.41 11.35 11.59
N ALA A 288 -14.03 11.91 10.53
CA ALA A 288 -13.44 12.94 9.70
C ALA A 288 -11.98 12.57 9.30
N LEU A 289 -11.02 13.49 9.47
CA LEU A 289 -9.60 13.25 9.13
C LEU A 289 -8.93 12.17 9.99
N ALA A 290 -9.45 11.84 11.18
CA ALA A 290 -8.93 10.73 11.98
C ALA A 290 -9.22 9.35 11.35
N SER A 291 -10.12 9.25 10.36
CA SER A 291 -10.29 8.04 9.56
C SER A 291 -9.06 7.71 8.70
N LEU A 292 -8.18 8.68 8.41
CA LEU A 292 -6.93 8.49 7.68
C LEU A 292 -5.76 8.09 8.62
N SER A 293 -6.08 7.36 9.69
CA SER A 293 -5.10 6.83 10.66
C SER A 293 -5.65 5.58 11.34
N GLY A 294 -4.79 4.69 11.81
CA GLY A 294 -5.16 3.42 12.43
C GLY A 294 -4.17 2.93 13.46
N ASP A 295 -4.55 1.91 14.21
CA ASP A 295 -3.72 1.23 15.20
C ASP A 295 -3.45 -0.23 14.85
N MET A 296 -3.99 -0.72 13.74
CA MET A 296 -3.80 -2.09 13.28
C MET A 296 -2.91 -2.15 12.05
N ILE A 297 -1.94 -3.05 12.08
CA ILE A 297 -1.11 -3.40 10.93
C ILE A 297 -1.37 -4.86 10.60
N TYR A 298 -1.91 -5.14 9.42
CA TYR A 298 -2.09 -6.49 8.91
C TYR A 298 -0.80 -6.98 8.28
N VAL A 299 -0.41 -8.20 8.61
CA VAL A 299 0.80 -8.84 8.07
C VAL A 299 0.39 -9.95 7.13
N TYR A 300 0.88 -9.88 5.89
CA TYR A 300 0.63 -10.88 4.85
C TYR A 300 1.95 -11.47 4.37
N ASN A 301 1.92 -12.73 3.92
CA ASN A 301 2.96 -13.26 3.05
C ASN A 301 2.70 -12.83 1.60
N TRP A 302 3.66 -13.06 0.71
CA TRP A 302 3.50 -12.70 -0.71
C TRP A 302 2.53 -13.59 -1.49
N ASN A 303 2.07 -14.70 -0.91
CA ASN A 303 0.94 -15.48 -1.45
C ASN A 303 -0.40 -14.81 -1.12
N GLY A 304 -0.39 -13.70 -0.39
CA GLY A 304 -1.57 -12.95 0.02
C GLY A 304 -2.36 -13.58 1.17
N ASP A 305 -1.72 -14.44 1.97
CA ASP A 305 -2.34 -14.99 3.17
C ASP A 305 -2.01 -14.09 4.35
N ARG A 306 -3.02 -13.71 5.12
CA ARG A 306 -2.82 -12.89 6.32
C ARG A 306 -2.35 -13.78 7.47
N ILE A 307 -1.10 -13.60 7.89
CA ILE A 307 -0.44 -14.41 8.91
C ILE A 307 -0.56 -13.84 10.33
N ALA A 308 -0.68 -12.50 10.46
CA ALA A 308 -0.77 -11.86 11.76
C ALA A 308 -1.45 -10.49 11.69
N ILE A 309 -1.77 -9.97 12.87
CA ILE A 309 -2.20 -8.59 13.11
C ILE A 309 -1.29 -8.02 14.20
N MET A 310 -0.69 -6.85 13.96
CA MET A 310 -0.02 -6.08 14.99
C MET A 310 -0.94 -4.93 15.43
N ARG A 311 -1.07 -4.72 16.74
CA ARG A 311 -1.84 -3.62 17.31
C ARG A 311 -0.92 -2.66 18.05
N SER A 312 -0.86 -1.43 17.57
CA SER A 312 -0.07 -0.35 18.16
C SER A 312 -0.76 0.26 19.38
N ASP A 313 0.04 0.66 20.37
CA ASP A 313 -0.40 1.49 21.49
C ASP A 313 -0.66 2.96 21.10
N LYS A 314 -0.30 3.35 19.87
CA LYS A 314 -0.52 4.70 19.30
C LYS A 314 -1.29 4.63 17.99
N ILE A 315 -1.96 5.72 17.65
CA ILE A 315 -2.61 5.90 16.36
C ILE A 315 -1.54 6.29 15.32
N LEU A 316 -1.36 5.46 14.31
CA LEU A 316 -0.37 5.59 13.26
C LEU A 316 -0.98 6.18 11.98
N LYS A 317 -0.18 6.94 11.24
CA LYS A 317 -0.56 7.51 9.95
C LYS A 317 0.21 6.92 8.78
N LYS A 318 1.50 6.67 8.96
CA LYS A 318 2.41 6.09 7.98
C LYS A 318 3.36 5.14 8.67
N ILE A 319 3.84 4.13 7.93
CA ILE A 319 4.83 3.16 8.39
C ILE A 319 5.93 3.00 7.33
N CYS A 320 7.14 2.68 7.78
CA CYS A 320 8.29 2.38 6.95
C CYS A 320 9.17 1.35 7.66
N LEU A 321 9.72 0.40 6.91
CA LEU A 321 10.52 -0.71 7.43
C LEU A 321 12.01 -0.37 7.39
N SER A 322 12.77 -0.82 8.39
CA SER A 322 14.24 -0.79 8.34
C SER A 322 14.77 -1.84 7.34
N GLU A 323 15.95 -1.61 6.78
CA GLU A 323 16.57 -2.52 5.82
C GLU A 323 16.88 -3.90 6.41
N ASP A 324 17.19 -3.97 7.71
CA ASP A 324 17.42 -5.22 8.44
C ASP A 324 16.14 -5.93 8.88
N GLU A 325 14.97 -5.38 8.52
CA GLU A 325 13.63 -5.91 8.81
C GLU A 325 13.32 -6.12 10.30
N LYS A 326 14.06 -5.45 11.21
CA LYS A 326 13.89 -5.59 12.66
C LYS A 326 13.11 -4.45 13.30
N THR A 327 13.10 -3.30 12.65
CA THR A 327 12.50 -2.08 13.19
C THR A 327 11.50 -1.51 12.21
N MET A 328 10.34 -1.13 12.70
CA MET A 328 9.39 -0.31 11.96
C MET A 328 9.43 1.12 12.48
N TYR A 329 9.58 2.07 11.56
CA TYR A 329 9.40 3.49 11.80
C TYR A 329 8.00 3.89 11.41
N ALA A 330 7.40 4.80 12.17
CA ALA A 330 6.05 5.27 11.90
C ALA A 330 5.88 6.73 12.27
N ILE A 331 4.88 7.37 11.67
CA ILE A 331 4.40 8.68 12.12
C ILE A 331 3.12 8.43 12.92
N ALA A 332 3.17 8.76 14.21
CA ALA A 332 2.07 8.63 15.16
C ALA A 332 1.52 10.00 15.56
N TYR A 333 0.26 10.04 16.01
CA TYR A 333 -0.31 11.23 16.65
C TYR A 333 -0.18 11.17 18.18
N ASN A 334 0.30 12.32 18.81
CA ASN A 334 0.41 12.42 20.26
C ASN A 334 0.66 13.88 20.75
N PRO A 335 -0.28 14.79 20.78
CA PRO A 335 -1.42 15.02 19.90
C PRO A 335 -1.01 15.40 18.47
N ASP A 336 0.22 15.89 18.27
CA ASP A 336 0.78 16.25 16.96
C ASP A 336 1.50 15.06 16.31
N PRO A 337 1.73 15.09 15.00
CA PRO A 337 2.49 14.04 14.32
C PRO A 337 3.93 13.99 14.83
N VAL A 338 4.34 12.82 15.35
CA VAL A 338 5.68 12.54 15.85
C VAL A 338 6.25 11.29 15.20
N LEU A 339 7.56 11.27 15.02
CA LEU A 339 8.26 10.09 14.53
C LEU A 339 8.48 9.10 15.69
N VAL A 340 8.07 7.86 15.47
CA VAL A 340 8.19 6.76 16.43
C VAL A 340 8.83 5.54 15.79
N GLN A 341 9.34 4.64 16.63
CA GLN A 341 9.83 3.32 16.20
C GLN A 341 9.33 2.24 17.13
N PHE A 342 9.31 1.00 16.63
CA PHE A 342 9.07 -0.22 17.39
C PHE A 342 9.76 -1.42 16.76
N SER A 343 10.09 -2.42 17.59
CA SER A 343 10.67 -3.67 17.10
C SER A 343 9.60 -4.56 16.45
N LEU A 344 9.96 -5.23 15.37
CA LEU A 344 9.09 -6.20 14.70
C LEU A 344 9.17 -7.55 15.39
N PRO A 345 8.03 -8.24 15.59
CA PRO A 345 8.01 -9.65 15.95
C PRO A 345 8.64 -10.49 14.84
N GLN A 346 9.26 -11.59 15.23
CA GLN A 346 9.69 -12.61 14.27
C GLN A 346 8.47 -13.46 13.87
N TRP A 347 8.29 -13.60 12.56
CA TRP A 347 7.28 -14.47 11.98
C TRP A 347 7.90 -15.82 11.65
N GLN A 348 7.30 -16.89 12.16
CA GLN A 348 7.71 -18.28 11.87
C GLN A 348 6.80 -18.85 10.78
#